data_d13eb3a8bcc409321ed06f25d955b428
#
_entry.id   d13eb3a8bcc409321ed06f25d955b428
#
_cell.length_a   1.000
_cell.length_b   1.000
_cell.length_c   1.000
_cell.angle_alpha   90.00
_cell.angle_beta   90.00
_cell.angle_gamma   90.00
#
_symmetry.space_group_name_H-M   'P 1'
#
loop_
_entity.id
_entity.type
_entity.pdbx_description
1 polymer ?
#
loop_
_entity_poly.entity_id
_entity_poly.type
_entity_poly.pdbx_seq_one_letter_code
_entity_poly.pdbx_strand_id
1 'polypeptide(L)'
;MERATVESIGIKALSRDQITEILKKEMNTPAFRAKQVIQWLYGKGVSTYEEMTNLPKDLRQRLAQELPLLPVTVTKKQVSKDGTRKYLVRMGDGTLVETVGMPGKNKLCVCVSTQAGCPMRCTFCATGRNGYTRNLGPGEIVDQVRVVANDFGTRVSSVVLMGQGEPFLNYDAVLEAMRILNSKDGFDIGARHITVSTAGILPQIRRFAS
;
A
#
# COMPACT_ATOMS: atom_id res chain seq x y z
N MET A 1 -2.34 -16.18 -7.56
CA MET A 1 -3.37 -15.13 -7.73
C MET A 1 -3.77 -15.17 -9.18
N GLU A 2 -5.03 -15.32 -9.49
CA GLU A 2 -5.50 -15.47 -10.86
C GLU A 2 -5.28 -14.18 -11.66
N ARG A 3 -4.98 -14.30 -12.97
CA ARG A 3 -4.69 -13.19 -13.88
C ARG A 3 -5.81 -12.13 -13.92
N ALA A 4 -7.07 -12.57 -13.84
CA ALA A 4 -8.25 -11.70 -13.75
C ALA A 4 -8.24 -10.77 -12.52
N THR A 5 -7.60 -11.19 -11.41
CA THR A 5 -7.47 -10.37 -10.19
C THR A 5 -6.46 -9.24 -10.38
N VAL A 6 -5.37 -9.48 -11.13
CA VAL A 6 -4.33 -8.47 -11.38
C VAL A 6 -4.84 -7.37 -12.31
N GLU A 7 -5.64 -7.71 -13.32
CA GLU A 7 -6.26 -6.73 -14.23
C GLU A 7 -7.19 -5.76 -13.50
N SER A 8 -7.87 -6.22 -12.45
CA SER A 8 -8.83 -5.41 -11.68
C SER A 8 -8.19 -4.58 -10.57
N ILE A 9 -7.08 -5.04 -9.96
CA ILE A 9 -6.45 -4.36 -8.81
C ILE A 9 -5.05 -3.80 -9.12
N GLY A 10 -4.50 -4.09 -10.30
CA GLY A 10 -3.27 -3.52 -10.84
C GLY A 10 -1.97 -4.07 -10.24
N ILE A 11 -0.83 -3.60 -10.78
CA ILE A 11 0.52 -4.03 -10.38
C ILE A 11 0.81 -3.84 -8.88
N LYS A 12 0.19 -2.86 -8.24
CA LYS A 12 0.39 -2.55 -6.82
C LYS A 12 -0.22 -3.56 -5.86
N ALA A 13 -1.03 -4.49 -6.36
CA ALA A 13 -1.50 -5.64 -5.60
C ALA A 13 -0.44 -6.74 -5.43
N LEU A 14 0.60 -6.71 -6.27
CA LEU A 14 1.67 -7.70 -6.29
C LEU A 14 2.80 -7.35 -5.31
N SER A 15 3.45 -8.39 -4.76
CA SER A 15 4.73 -8.22 -4.08
C SER A 15 5.86 -7.90 -5.08
N ARG A 16 6.97 -7.36 -4.58
CA ARG A 16 8.15 -7.09 -5.43
C ARG A 16 8.70 -8.35 -6.08
N ASP A 17 8.63 -9.49 -5.41
CA ASP A 17 9.06 -10.78 -5.95
C ASP A 17 8.12 -11.24 -7.07
N GLN A 18 6.80 -11.11 -6.90
CA GLN A 18 5.82 -11.41 -7.94
C GLN A 18 6.00 -10.50 -9.17
N ILE A 19 6.20 -9.18 -8.97
CA ILE A 19 6.51 -8.25 -10.06
C ILE A 19 7.77 -8.70 -10.81
N THR A 20 8.82 -9.07 -10.07
CA THR A 20 10.09 -9.52 -10.66
C THR A 20 9.90 -10.81 -11.45
N GLU A 21 9.13 -11.76 -10.94
CA GLU A 21 8.86 -13.03 -11.60
C GLU A 21 8.05 -12.87 -12.89
N ILE A 22 6.98 -12.07 -12.88
CA ILE A 22 6.17 -11.77 -14.05
C ILE A 22 7.00 -11.08 -15.13
N LEU A 23 7.74 -10.03 -14.78
CA LEU A 23 8.60 -9.32 -15.72
C LEU A 23 9.64 -10.24 -16.36
N LYS A 24 10.24 -11.15 -15.59
CA LYS A 24 11.25 -12.07 -16.06
C LYS A 24 10.65 -13.19 -16.93
N LYS A 25 9.62 -13.87 -16.46
CA LYS A 25 9.09 -15.09 -17.09
C LYS A 25 8.08 -14.81 -18.20
N GLU A 26 7.15 -13.88 -17.97
CA GLU A 26 6.05 -13.63 -18.91
C GLU A 26 6.42 -12.52 -19.91
N MET A 27 7.16 -11.50 -19.47
CA MET A 27 7.54 -10.37 -20.31
C MET A 27 8.97 -10.50 -20.89
N ASN A 28 9.68 -11.59 -20.58
CA ASN A 28 11.07 -11.85 -21.02
C ASN A 28 12.00 -10.64 -20.80
N THR A 29 11.89 -10.03 -19.64
CA THR A 29 12.57 -8.76 -19.31
C THR A 29 13.77 -9.03 -18.40
N PRO A 30 14.94 -8.41 -18.62
CA PRO A 30 16.10 -8.58 -17.75
C PRO A 30 15.81 -8.17 -16.30
N ALA A 31 16.38 -8.89 -15.33
CA ALA A 31 16.11 -8.70 -13.90
C ALA A 31 16.35 -7.27 -13.38
N PHE A 32 17.32 -6.52 -13.97
CA PHE A 32 17.58 -5.14 -13.58
C PHE A 32 16.42 -4.20 -13.93
N ARG A 33 15.60 -4.52 -14.95
CA ARG A 33 14.41 -3.75 -15.31
C ARG A 33 13.32 -3.86 -14.24
N ALA A 34 13.17 -5.04 -13.63
CA ALA A 34 12.26 -5.20 -12.51
C ALA A 34 12.62 -4.29 -11.33
N LYS A 35 13.92 -4.17 -11.02
CA LYS A 35 14.40 -3.21 -10.01
C LYS A 35 14.06 -1.76 -10.38
N GLN A 36 14.22 -1.38 -11.64
CA GLN A 36 13.84 -0.04 -12.11
C GLN A 36 12.34 0.22 -11.97
N VAL A 37 11.48 -0.73 -12.38
CA VAL A 37 10.03 -0.62 -12.22
C VAL A 37 9.67 -0.45 -10.74
N ILE A 38 10.19 -1.29 -9.86
CA ILE A 38 9.96 -1.23 -8.40
C ILE A 38 10.40 0.11 -7.82
N GLN A 39 11.56 0.62 -8.23
CA GLN A 39 12.06 1.93 -7.79
C GLN A 39 11.16 3.08 -8.23
N TRP A 40 10.61 3.02 -9.45
CA TRP A 40 9.65 4.00 -9.93
C TRP A 40 8.33 3.93 -9.15
N LEU A 41 7.81 2.72 -8.93
CA LEU A 41 6.55 2.51 -8.22
C LEU A 41 6.62 3.01 -6.76
N TYR A 42 7.64 2.63 -6.04
CA TYR A 42 7.71 2.83 -4.59
C TYR A 42 8.64 3.96 -4.16
N GLY A 43 9.77 4.16 -4.82
CA GLY A 43 10.71 5.25 -4.52
C GLY A 43 10.19 6.59 -5.05
N LYS A 44 9.88 6.65 -6.34
CA LYS A 44 9.41 7.89 -6.97
C LYS A 44 7.89 8.08 -6.91
N GLY A 45 7.13 6.98 -6.80
CA GLY A 45 5.68 7.02 -6.62
C GLY A 45 4.92 7.54 -7.82
N VAL A 46 5.32 7.12 -9.01
CA VAL A 46 4.69 7.52 -10.27
C VAL A 46 3.25 7.06 -10.37
N SER A 47 2.45 7.77 -11.11
CA SER A 47 1.05 7.48 -11.39
C SER A 47 0.83 6.86 -12.76
N THR A 48 1.82 6.96 -13.66
CA THR A 48 1.76 6.42 -15.02
C THR A 48 3.08 5.74 -15.41
N TYR A 49 3.04 4.83 -16.37
CA TYR A 49 4.25 4.19 -16.91
C TYR A 49 5.07 5.13 -17.80
N GLU A 50 4.45 6.17 -18.35
CA GLU A 50 5.10 7.19 -19.17
C GLU A 50 6.18 7.94 -18.39
N GLU A 51 5.97 8.13 -17.10
CA GLU A 51 6.91 8.77 -16.18
C GLU A 51 8.21 7.96 -15.98
N MET A 52 8.19 6.66 -16.26
CA MET A 52 9.34 5.76 -16.10
C MET A 52 10.35 5.91 -17.26
N THR A 53 10.96 7.08 -17.36
CA THR A 53 11.74 7.53 -18.54
C THR A 53 12.97 6.70 -18.86
N ASN A 54 13.54 5.95 -17.90
CA ASN A 54 14.67 5.06 -18.12
C ASN A 54 14.27 3.65 -18.57
N LEU A 55 12.96 3.39 -18.74
CA LEU A 55 12.46 2.15 -19.35
C LEU A 55 12.23 2.34 -20.86
N PRO A 56 12.49 1.29 -21.67
CA PRO A 56 12.13 1.28 -23.08
C PRO A 56 10.64 1.56 -23.31
N LYS A 57 10.32 2.26 -24.41
CA LYS A 57 8.94 2.66 -24.71
C LYS A 57 8.01 1.46 -24.90
N ASP A 58 8.49 0.44 -25.58
CA ASP A 58 7.78 -0.83 -25.78
C ASP A 58 7.44 -1.54 -24.46
N LEU A 59 8.41 -1.59 -23.53
CA LEU A 59 8.18 -2.17 -22.21
C LEU A 59 7.11 -1.38 -21.42
N ARG A 60 7.16 -0.04 -21.46
CA ARG A 60 6.15 0.80 -20.80
C ARG A 60 4.74 0.56 -21.36
N GLN A 61 4.61 0.42 -22.67
CA GLN A 61 3.35 0.11 -23.35
C GLN A 61 2.81 -1.26 -22.95
N ARG A 62 3.68 -2.28 -22.95
CA ARG A 62 3.30 -3.63 -22.52
C ARG A 62 2.87 -3.67 -21.05
N LEU A 63 3.61 -2.99 -20.16
CA LEU A 63 3.25 -2.87 -18.76
C LEU A 63 1.86 -2.22 -18.58
N ALA A 64 1.56 -1.17 -19.34
CA ALA A 64 0.26 -0.50 -19.27
C ALA A 64 -0.91 -1.41 -19.70
N GLN A 65 -0.66 -2.32 -20.64
CA GLN A 65 -1.67 -3.25 -21.15
C GLN A 65 -1.84 -4.49 -20.27
N GLU A 66 -0.72 -5.09 -19.80
CA GLU A 66 -0.72 -6.39 -19.12
C GLU A 66 -0.79 -6.26 -17.59
N LEU A 67 -0.26 -5.16 -17.03
CA LEU A 67 -0.18 -4.89 -15.58
C LEU A 67 -0.58 -3.44 -15.28
N PRO A 68 -1.86 -3.09 -15.33
CA PRO A 68 -2.29 -1.70 -15.20
C PRO A 68 -1.81 -1.06 -13.88
N LEU A 69 -1.32 0.18 -13.99
CA LEU A 69 -0.96 1.01 -12.84
C LEU A 69 -2.18 1.84 -12.44
N LEU A 70 -3.00 1.27 -11.56
CA LEU A 70 -4.24 1.88 -11.12
C LEU A 70 -3.96 2.89 -9.99
N PRO A 71 -4.26 4.18 -10.18
CA PRO A 71 -3.99 5.19 -9.17
C PRO A 71 -4.96 5.10 -8.00
N VAL A 72 -4.44 5.35 -6.80
CA VAL A 72 -5.24 5.57 -5.61
C VAL A 72 -5.68 7.04 -5.58
N THR A 73 -6.97 7.30 -5.36
CA THR A 73 -7.53 8.65 -5.39
C THR A 73 -8.25 9.02 -4.10
N VAL A 74 -8.12 10.28 -3.67
CA VAL A 74 -8.87 10.81 -2.53
C VAL A 74 -10.26 11.24 -2.99
N THR A 75 -11.31 10.62 -2.44
CA THR A 75 -12.71 10.97 -2.75
C THR A 75 -13.29 11.95 -1.75
N LYS A 76 -12.81 11.92 -0.49
CA LYS A 76 -13.25 12.83 0.57
C LYS A 76 -12.12 13.09 1.55
N LYS A 77 -12.02 14.33 2.03
CA LYS A 77 -11.09 14.74 3.08
C LYS A 77 -11.86 15.47 4.18
N GLN A 78 -11.59 15.11 5.42
CA GLN A 78 -12.08 15.81 6.63
C GLN A 78 -10.87 16.30 7.41
N VAL A 79 -10.94 17.52 7.93
CA VAL A 79 -9.87 18.15 8.70
C VAL A 79 -10.39 18.52 10.08
N SER A 80 -9.73 18.06 11.12
CA SER A 80 -10.04 18.39 12.50
C SER A 80 -9.32 19.68 12.94
N LYS A 81 -9.75 20.27 14.06
CA LYS A 81 -9.16 21.51 14.60
C LYS A 81 -7.68 21.40 14.95
N ASP A 82 -7.21 20.20 15.31
CA ASP A 82 -5.80 19.88 15.61
C ASP A 82 -4.95 19.63 14.36
N GLY A 83 -5.54 19.78 13.17
CA GLY A 83 -4.87 19.53 11.90
C GLY A 83 -4.87 18.06 11.45
N THR A 84 -5.41 17.14 12.24
CA THR A 84 -5.61 15.73 11.81
C THR A 84 -6.50 15.69 10.56
N ARG A 85 -6.11 14.90 9.56
CA ARG A 85 -6.82 14.75 8.29
C ARG A 85 -7.21 13.31 8.08
N LYS A 86 -8.50 13.06 7.93
CA LYS A 86 -9.04 11.75 7.53
C LYS A 86 -9.41 11.78 6.05
N TYR A 87 -8.96 10.78 5.34
CA TYR A 87 -9.18 10.63 3.90
C TYR A 87 -10.03 9.39 3.65
N LEU A 88 -11.03 9.52 2.79
CA LEU A 88 -11.66 8.38 2.13
C LEU A 88 -10.94 8.17 0.80
N VAL A 89 -10.26 7.05 0.68
CA VAL A 89 -9.38 6.72 -0.42
C VAL A 89 -10.03 5.64 -1.27
N ARG A 90 -10.10 5.88 -2.58
CA ARG A 90 -10.58 4.91 -3.57
C ARG A 90 -9.39 4.17 -4.18
N MET A 91 -9.41 2.86 -4.09
CA MET A 91 -8.47 1.96 -4.77
C MET A 91 -8.81 1.82 -6.25
N GLY A 92 -7.91 1.21 -7.02
CA GLY A 92 -8.06 1.07 -8.47
C GLY A 92 -9.31 0.32 -8.93
N ASP A 93 -9.79 -0.63 -8.15
CA ASP A 93 -11.03 -1.39 -8.38
C ASP A 93 -12.31 -0.69 -7.88
N GLY A 94 -12.19 0.54 -7.39
CA GLY A 94 -13.29 1.31 -6.81
C GLY A 94 -13.55 1.08 -5.33
N THR A 95 -12.87 0.13 -4.69
CA THR A 95 -12.97 -0.14 -3.25
C THR A 95 -12.57 1.08 -2.42
N LEU A 96 -13.31 1.39 -1.37
CA LEU A 96 -13.07 2.53 -0.50
C LEU A 96 -12.50 2.12 0.86
N VAL A 97 -11.44 2.81 1.29
CA VAL A 97 -10.87 2.66 2.63
C VAL A 97 -10.56 4.00 3.26
N GLU A 98 -10.41 4.02 4.58
CA GLU A 98 -10.00 5.22 5.31
C GLU A 98 -8.51 5.19 5.63
N THR A 99 -7.87 6.37 5.57
CA THR A 99 -6.53 6.61 6.11
C THR A 99 -6.50 7.93 6.84
N VAL A 100 -5.60 8.08 7.82
CA VAL A 100 -5.55 9.28 8.66
C VAL A 100 -4.13 9.79 8.77
N GLY A 101 -3.93 11.08 8.48
CA GLY A 101 -2.70 11.81 8.75
C GLY A 101 -2.81 12.60 10.05
N MET A 102 -1.94 12.33 11.00
CA MET A 102 -1.89 12.94 12.31
C MET A 102 -0.62 13.78 12.46
N PRO A 103 -0.71 15.12 12.31
CA PRO A 103 0.44 15.98 12.48
C PRO A 103 0.81 16.12 13.97
N GLY A 104 2.10 16.15 14.25
CA GLY A 104 2.65 16.49 15.55
C GLY A 104 3.76 17.53 15.43
N LYS A 105 4.38 17.92 16.52
CA LYS A 105 5.51 18.85 16.48
C LYS A 105 6.67 18.23 15.70
N ASN A 106 6.89 18.70 14.47
CA ASN A 106 7.91 18.22 13.52
C ASN A 106 7.78 16.71 13.16
N LYS A 107 6.59 16.14 13.23
CA LYS A 107 6.33 14.72 12.93
C LYS A 107 5.02 14.59 12.20
N LEU A 108 4.92 13.59 11.33
CA LEU A 108 3.68 13.16 10.71
C LEU A 108 3.53 11.65 10.92
N CYS A 109 2.48 11.26 11.63
CA CYS A 109 2.09 9.86 11.76
C CYS A 109 0.96 9.55 10.77
N VAL A 110 1.02 8.40 10.11
CA VAL A 110 -0.03 7.96 9.19
C VAL A 110 -0.63 6.65 9.70
N CYS A 111 -1.96 6.64 9.86
CA CYS A 111 -2.73 5.45 10.14
C CYS A 111 -3.28 4.88 8.83
N VAL A 112 -2.93 3.64 8.50
CA VAL A 112 -3.30 2.98 7.25
C VAL A 112 -4.23 1.79 7.49
N SER A 113 -5.10 1.54 6.51
CA SER A 113 -5.94 0.34 6.41
C SER A 113 -5.17 -0.78 5.72
N THR A 114 -5.42 -2.02 6.15
CA THR A 114 -4.81 -3.24 5.59
C THR A 114 -5.81 -4.11 4.83
N GLN A 115 -7.09 -3.88 5.06
CA GLN A 115 -8.20 -4.55 4.39
C GLN A 115 -9.30 -3.54 4.09
N ALA A 116 -10.15 -3.82 3.14
CA ALA A 116 -11.43 -3.16 2.95
C ALA A 116 -12.48 -3.86 3.83
N GLY A 117 -12.87 -3.19 4.91
CA GLY A 117 -13.61 -3.81 6.00
C GLY A 117 -12.74 -4.69 6.89
N CYS A 118 -13.36 -5.54 7.74
CA CYS A 118 -12.64 -6.43 8.65
C CYS A 118 -13.47 -7.67 8.99
N PRO A 119 -12.93 -8.90 8.86
CA PRO A 119 -13.67 -10.12 9.16
C PRO A 119 -13.75 -10.44 10.66
N MET A 120 -13.01 -9.72 11.52
CA MET A 120 -12.95 -9.98 12.97
C MET A 120 -14.25 -9.65 13.71
N ARG A 121 -15.09 -8.75 13.17
CA ARG A 121 -16.42 -8.36 13.72
C ARG A 121 -16.39 -7.99 15.19
N CYS A 122 -15.35 -7.31 15.67
CA CYS A 122 -15.27 -6.81 17.03
C CYS A 122 -16.48 -5.92 17.35
N THR A 123 -17.16 -6.17 18.47
CA THR A 123 -18.44 -5.53 18.82
C THR A 123 -18.37 -4.01 18.98
N PHE A 124 -17.19 -3.50 19.38
CA PHE A 124 -16.92 -2.07 19.58
C PHE A 124 -16.42 -1.36 18.31
N CYS A 125 -16.10 -2.09 17.23
CA CYS A 125 -15.44 -1.54 16.05
C CYS A 125 -16.44 -1.27 14.92
N ALA A 126 -16.51 -0.01 14.47
CA ALA A 126 -17.36 0.39 13.35
C ALA A 126 -17.03 -0.37 12.05
N THR A 127 -15.73 -0.56 11.76
CA THR A 127 -15.28 -1.32 10.60
C THR A 127 -15.79 -2.76 10.62
N GLY A 128 -15.76 -3.42 11.78
CA GLY A 128 -16.23 -4.81 11.93
C GLY A 128 -17.72 -4.99 11.67
N ARG A 129 -18.53 -3.93 11.88
CA ARG A 129 -19.98 -3.94 11.60
C ARG A 129 -20.29 -3.88 10.11
N ASN A 130 -19.40 -3.25 9.30
CA ASN A 130 -19.60 -3.07 7.87
C ASN A 130 -19.17 -4.29 7.03
N GLY A 131 -18.68 -5.35 7.69
CA GLY A 131 -18.22 -6.57 7.04
C GLY A 131 -16.83 -6.47 6.43
N TYR A 132 -16.53 -7.43 5.56
CA TYR A 132 -15.21 -7.58 4.91
C TYR A 132 -15.41 -7.73 3.40
N THR A 133 -14.63 -7.01 2.63
CA THR A 133 -14.66 -7.08 1.16
C THR A 133 -13.43 -7.83 0.65
N ARG A 134 -12.22 -7.34 0.91
CA ARG A 134 -10.97 -7.97 0.48
C ARG A 134 -9.74 -7.49 1.25
N ASN A 135 -8.66 -8.21 1.08
CA ASN A 135 -7.33 -7.77 1.48
C ASN A 135 -6.84 -6.65 0.54
N LEU A 136 -6.08 -5.69 1.09
CA LEU A 136 -5.33 -4.73 0.29
C LEU A 136 -3.99 -5.31 -0.13
N GLY A 137 -3.56 -4.99 -1.36
CA GLY A 137 -2.22 -5.31 -1.82
C GLY A 137 -1.15 -4.44 -1.13
N PRO A 138 0.12 -4.87 -1.17
CA PRO A 138 1.19 -4.14 -0.49
C PRO A 138 1.35 -2.70 -0.99
N GLY A 139 1.22 -2.47 -2.29
CA GLY A 139 1.31 -1.12 -2.86
C GLY A 139 0.10 -0.26 -2.52
N GLU A 140 -1.10 -0.83 -2.37
CA GLU A 140 -2.30 -0.09 -1.93
C GLU A 140 -2.16 0.38 -0.47
N ILE A 141 -1.51 -0.42 0.39
CA ILE A 141 -1.19 -0.03 1.77
C ILE A 141 -0.17 1.12 1.77
N VAL A 142 0.87 1.02 0.96
CA VAL A 142 1.94 2.03 0.82
C VAL A 142 1.41 3.33 0.22
N ASP A 143 0.51 3.27 -0.76
CA ASP A 143 -0.04 4.45 -1.42
C ASP A 143 -0.89 5.32 -0.49
N GLN A 144 -1.51 4.74 0.54
CA GLN A 144 -2.18 5.53 1.58
C GLN A 144 -1.19 6.46 2.29
N VAL A 145 0.02 5.97 2.59
CA VAL A 145 1.09 6.79 3.17
C VAL A 145 1.51 7.91 2.22
N ARG A 146 1.61 7.61 0.92
CA ARG A 146 1.96 8.59 -0.12
C ARG A 146 0.91 9.68 -0.27
N VAL A 147 -0.36 9.31 -0.30
CA VAL A 147 -1.49 10.27 -0.36
C VAL A 147 -1.39 11.27 0.79
N VAL A 148 -1.17 10.79 2.01
CA VAL A 148 -1.04 11.66 3.18
C VAL A 148 0.21 12.52 3.12
N ALA A 149 1.37 11.94 2.77
CA ALA A 149 2.63 12.67 2.63
C ALA A 149 2.52 13.83 1.63
N ASN A 150 1.91 13.58 0.48
CA ASN A 150 1.69 14.58 -0.57
C ASN A 150 0.77 15.70 -0.11
N ASP A 151 -0.34 15.39 0.56
CA ASP A 151 -1.30 16.41 1.05
C ASP A 151 -0.72 17.28 2.18
N PHE A 152 0.15 16.73 3.02
CA PHE A 152 0.85 17.49 4.06
C PHE A 152 2.11 18.22 3.55
N GLY A 153 2.65 17.81 2.40
CA GLY A 153 3.91 18.34 1.87
C GLY A 153 5.11 18.08 2.77
N THR A 154 5.07 17.00 3.57
CA THR A 154 6.12 16.69 4.53
C THR A 154 6.40 15.19 4.62
N ARG A 155 7.62 14.86 5.09
CA ARG A 155 8.05 13.47 5.28
C ARG A 155 7.23 12.80 6.39
N VAL A 156 6.78 11.57 6.14
CA VAL A 156 6.14 10.73 7.16
C VAL A 156 7.21 10.21 8.12
N SER A 157 6.96 10.40 9.41
CA SER A 157 7.87 9.99 10.48
C SER A 157 7.55 8.60 11.03
N SER A 158 6.27 8.22 11.03
CA SER A 158 5.81 6.92 11.54
C SER A 158 4.54 6.46 10.85
N VAL A 159 4.34 5.16 10.83
CA VAL A 159 3.14 4.52 10.28
C VAL A 159 2.56 3.56 11.31
N VAL A 160 1.24 3.61 11.49
CA VAL A 160 0.51 2.66 12.32
C VAL A 160 -0.51 1.91 11.48
N LEU A 161 -0.48 0.58 11.54
CA LEU A 161 -1.44 -0.29 10.84
C LEU A 161 -2.62 -0.53 11.79
N MET A 162 -3.43 0.54 11.99
CA MET A 162 -4.55 0.61 12.95
C MET A 162 -5.83 1.13 12.30
N GLY A 163 -5.87 1.19 10.97
CA GLY A 163 -7.06 1.53 10.19
C GLY A 163 -8.02 0.35 10.06
N GLN A 164 -8.65 0.22 8.89
CA GLN A 164 -9.54 -0.91 8.62
C GLN A 164 -8.75 -2.21 8.41
N GLY A 165 -9.28 -3.31 8.96
CA GLY A 165 -8.73 -4.65 8.79
C GLY A 165 -7.93 -5.17 9.98
N GLU A 166 -7.74 -6.50 10.00
CA GLU A 166 -6.81 -7.20 10.87
C GLU A 166 -5.51 -7.45 10.06
N PRO A 167 -4.40 -6.79 10.42
CA PRO A 167 -3.16 -6.90 9.64
C PRO A 167 -2.67 -8.34 9.47
N PHE A 168 -2.82 -9.17 10.49
CA PHE A 168 -2.33 -10.55 10.44
C PHE A 168 -3.22 -11.52 9.69
N LEU A 169 -4.43 -11.11 9.28
CA LEU A 169 -5.23 -11.82 8.27
C LEU A 169 -4.85 -11.43 6.83
N ASN A 170 -3.99 -10.40 6.68
CA ASN A 170 -3.37 -10.00 5.41
C ASN A 170 -1.83 -10.02 5.53
N TYR A 171 -1.30 -11.04 6.20
CA TYR A 171 0.07 -11.08 6.69
C TYR A 171 1.15 -10.78 5.64
N ASP A 172 1.12 -11.48 4.51
CA ASP A 172 2.20 -11.38 3.51
C ASP A 172 2.20 -10.01 2.82
N ALA A 173 1.04 -9.44 2.51
CA ALA A 173 0.94 -8.10 1.93
C ALA A 173 1.34 -7.01 2.96
N VAL A 174 0.97 -7.17 4.22
CA VAL A 174 1.36 -6.27 5.31
C VAL A 174 2.87 -6.31 5.52
N LEU A 175 3.48 -7.50 5.58
CA LEU A 175 4.93 -7.62 5.75
C LEU A 175 5.69 -6.98 4.58
N GLU A 176 5.21 -7.20 3.35
CA GLU A 176 5.81 -6.59 2.16
C GLU A 176 5.65 -5.06 2.16
N ALA A 177 4.47 -4.54 2.53
CA ALA A 177 4.26 -3.09 2.69
C ALA A 177 5.22 -2.48 3.72
N MET A 178 5.41 -3.15 4.87
CA MET A 178 6.38 -2.72 5.89
C MET A 178 7.82 -2.69 5.36
N ARG A 179 8.22 -3.71 4.58
CA ARG A 179 9.54 -3.75 3.93
C ARG A 179 9.73 -2.59 2.95
N ILE A 180 8.69 -2.25 2.17
CA ILE A 180 8.73 -1.11 1.25
C ILE A 180 8.84 0.21 2.04
N LEU A 181 8.04 0.39 3.08
CA LEU A 181 8.07 1.59 3.93
C LEU A 181 9.41 1.78 4.63
N ASN A 182 10.06 0.68 5.04
CA ASN A 182 11.36 0.71 5.69
C ASN A 182 12.55 0.85 4.72
N SER A 183 12.36 0.49 3.45
CA SER A 183 13.43 0.53 2.44
C SER A 183 13.91 1.94 2.15
N LYS A 184 15.23 2.11 1.94
CA LYS A 184 15.84 3.36 1.46
C LYS A 184 15.35 3.77 0.06
N ASP A 185 15.00 2.79 -0.78
CA ASP A 185 14.40 3.01 -2.10
C ASP A 185 12.89 3.27 -2.03
N GLY A 186 12.30 3.28 -0.82
CA GLY A 186 10.90 3.58 -0.54
C GLY A 186 10.74 4.86 0.26
N PHE A 187 10.22 4.74 1.50
CA PHE A 187 9.98 5.89 2.39
C PHE A 187 11.07 6.11 3.44
N ASP A 188 11.98 5.17 3.60
CA ASP A 188 13.07 5.21 4.60
C ASP A 188 12.54 5.47 6.03
N ILE A 189 11.43 4.82 6.39
CA ILE A 189 10.85 4.88 7.73
C ILE A 189 11.50 3.78 8.58
N GLY A 190 12.20 4.15 9.65
CA GLY A 190 12.85 3.18 10.53
C GLY A 190 11.86 2.15 11.09
N ALA A 191 12.27 0.88 11.20
CA ALA A 191 11.39 -0.21 11.63
C ALA A 191 10.69 0.06 12.98
N ARG A 192 11.37 0.74 13.93
CA ARG A 192 10.79 1.15 15.23
C ARG A 192 9.67 2.20 15.12
N HIS A 193 9.49 2.80 13.94
CA HIS A 193 8.45 3.77 13.65
C HIS A 193 7.30 3.19 12.83
N ILE A 194 7.27 1.86 12.66
CA ILE A 194 6.16 1.14 12.03
C ILE A 194 5.53 0.24 13.10
N THR A 195 4.27 0.51 13.42
CA THR A 195 3.55 -0.22 14.46
C THR A 195 2.43 -1.05 13.84
N VAL A 196 2.39 -2.34 14.19
CA VAL A 196 1.29 -3.24 13.85
C VAL A 196 0.44 -3.50 15.08
N SER A 197 -0.88 -3.27 14.96
CA SER A 197 -1.86 -3.65 15.98
C SER A 197 -2.63 -4.87 15.48
N THR A 198 -2.86 -5.84 16.35
CA THR A 198 -3.58 -7.07 16.01
C THR A 198 -4.56 -7.49 17.09
N ALA A 199 -5.67 -8.11 16.68
CA ALA A 199 -6.63 -8.73 17.61
C ALA A 199 -6.10 -10.04 18.21
N GLY A 200 -4.91 -10.50 17.81
CA GLY A 200 -4.28 -11.65 18.44
C GLY A 200 -4.28 -12.94 17.62
N ILE A 201 -3.99 -12.86 16.32
CA ILE A 201 -3.86 -14.04 15.45
C ILE A 201 -2.55 -14.79 15.79
N LEU A 202 -2.62 -15.67 16.77
CA LEU A 202 -1.46 -16.30 17.42
C LEU A 202 -0.47 -16.97 16.46
N PRO A 203 -0.87 -17.74 15.44
CA PRO A 203 0.08 -18.32 14.49
C PRO A 203 0.93 -17.27 13.77
N GLN A 204 0.30 -16.15 13.36
CA GLN A 204 0.96 -15.07 12.66
C GLN A 204 1.84 -14.21 13.59
N ILE A 205 1.44 -14.05 14.85
CA ILE A 205 2.29 -13.41 15.87
C ILE A 205 3.60 -14.18 16.02
N ARG A 206 3.53 -15.51 16.14
CA ARG A 206 4.72 -16.37 16.25
C ARG A 206 5.61 -16.27 15.01
N ARG A 207 4.99 -16.29 13.80
CA ARG A 207 5.70 -16.13 12.52
C ARG A 207 6.37 -14.75 12.41
N PHE A 208 5.77 -13.71 12.97
CA PHE A 208 6.31 -12.35 12.92
C PHE A 208 7.47 -12.14 13.89
N ALA A 209 7.51 -12.91 14.98
CA ALA A 209 8.55 -12.84 16.02
C ALA A 209 9.79 -13.69 15.70
N SER A 210 9.71 -14.60 14.70
CA SER A 210 10.83 -15.44 14.25
C SER A 210 11.66 -14.76 13.15
#